data_4c9c24145151926ffc1206cb52624fc9
#
_entry.id   4c9c24145151926ffc1206cb52624fc9
#
_cell.length_a   1.000
_cell.length_b   1.000
_cell.length_c   1.000
_cell.angle_alpha   90.00
_cell.angle_beta   90.00
_cell.angle_gamma   90.00
#
_symmetry.space_group_name_H-M   'P 1'
#
loop_
_entity.id
_entity.type
_entity.pdbx_description
1 polymer ?
#
loop_
_entity_poly.entity_id
_entity_poly.type
_entity_poly.pdbx_seq_one_letter_code
_entity_poly.pdbx_strand_id
1 'polypeptide(L)'
;MNDAIYRIIDANFNRAREALRVMEEYCRFGLNNPALSGQSKQCRHQLCESMKGIDPQRRLLSRDVDGDVGRELKVEGQLQRQSLEDCFTAAAKRASEALRALAESIQTIDPAISAVMEKIRFEVYALEKKATLFSCSKHKLENIRLYVLINATDQANECEVLGLAQTCIQNGADALQLRAKGLCDRSLLNLARKFTALCKAAGIVSIINDRADIAALSDADGVHLGQEEIPVSGARQLAHHPLIVGLSTHNLNELQQAIDSDCDYVGLGPAFASPTKPHLNVSGIDYIEQAIPILEQAGVFHVAIGGVNPQNLPSLQKVGVKAVAIGSAVSGSENPANSCKTLKIKLLNALE
;
A
#
# COMPACT_ATOMS: atom_id res chain seq x y z
N MET A 1 -16.78 -0.07 -45.75
CA MET A 1 -16.99 -0.73 -44.43
C MET A 1 -15.67 -1.07 -43.73
N ASN A 2 -14.69 -1.63 -44.43
CA ASN A 2 -13.40 -1.96 -43.82
C ASN A 2 -12.61 -0.76 -43.28
N ASP A 3 -12.66 0.43 -43.93
CA ASP A 3 -11.88 1.60 -43.49
C ASP A 3 -12.36 2.18 -42.15
N ALA A 4 -13.67 2.14 -41.86
CA ALA A 4 -14.21 2.57 -40.59
C ALA A 4 -13.69 1.71 -39.43
N ILE A 5 -13.55 0.39 -39.61
CA ILE A 5 -13.00 -0.52 -38.61
C ILE A 5 -11.55 -0.17 -38.30
N TYR A 6 -10.71 0.02 -39.35
CA TYR A 6 -9.30 0.38 -39.13
C TYR A 6 -9.14 1.77 -38.50
N ARG A 7 -10.03 2.71 -38.79
CA ARG A 7 -10.08 4.03 -38.16
C ARG A 7 -10.39 3.90 -36.66
N ILE A 8 -11.38 3.07 -36.27
CA ILE A 8 -11.70 2.78 -34.85
C ILE A 8 -10.51 2.14 -34.18
N ILE A 9 -9.88 1.14 -34.82
CA ILE A 9 -8.71 0.45 -34.29
C ILE A 9 -7.54 1.41 -34.07
N ASP A 10 -7.21 2.25 -35.04
CA ASP A 10 -6.10 3.21 -34.93
C ASP A 10 -6.32 4.21 -33.77
N ALA A 11 -7.52 4.79 -33.68
CA ALA A 11 -7.85 5.74 -32.63
C ALA A 11 -7.76 5.13 -31.24
N ASN A 12 -8.32 3.94 -31.06
CA ASN A 12 -8.33 3.28 -29.74
C ASN A 12 -6.99 2.67 -29.37
N PHE A 13 -6.19 2.18 -30.33
CA PHE A 13 -4.81 1.78 -30.07
C PHE A 13 -3.97 2.93 -29.51
N ASN A 14 -4.04 4.11 -30.12
CA ASN A 14 -3.30 5.27 -29.62
C ASN A 14 -3.80 5.70 -28.24
N ARG A 15 -5.13 5.76 -28.00
CA ARG A 15 -5.71 6.07 -26.68
C ARG A 15 -5.27 5.10 -25.60
N ALA A 16 -5.31 3.78 -25.86
CA ALA A 16 -4.89 2.77 -24.90
C ALA A 16 -3.39 2.88 -24.58
N ARG A 17 -2.54 3.04 -25.61
CA ARG A 17 -1.09 3.17 -25.47
C ARG A 17 -0.69 4.40 -24.64
N GLU A 18 -1.32 5.54 -24.89
CA GLU A 18 -1.08 6.79 -24.17
C GLU A 18 -1.58 6.70 -22.73
N ALA A 19 -2.75 6.13 -22.53
CA ALA A 19 -3.30 5.93 -21.19
C ALA A 19 -2.41 4.99 -20.34
N LEU A 20 -1.96 3.87 -20.89
CA LEU A 20 -1.02 2.97 -20.21
C LEU A 20 0.33 3.66 -19.91
N ARG A 21 0.77 4.61 -20.73
CA ARG A 21 1.97 5.40 -20.46
C ARG A 21 1.76 6.32 -19.25
N VAL A 22 0.62 6.99 -19.15
CA VAL A 22 0.28 7.82 -17.98
C VAL A 22 0.23 6.96 -16.70
N MET A 23 -0.36 5.76 -16.77
CA MET A 23 -0.37 4.82 -15.64
C MET A 23 1.05 4.39 -15.23
N GLU A 24 1.92 4.07 -16.20
CA GLU A 24 3.33 3.73 -15.95
C GLU A 24 4.07 4.87 -15.23
N GLU A 25 3.88 6.11 -15.65
CA GLU A 25 4.54 7.29 -15.06
C GLU A 25 4.05 7.58 -13.65
N TYR A 26 2.76 7.43 -13.37
CA TYR A 26 2.24 7.53 -12.01
C TYR A 26 2.82 6.46 -11.09
N CYS A 27 2.83 5.21 -11.51
CA CYS A 27 3.43 4.12 -10.73
C CYS A 27 4.93 4.34 -10.49
N ARG A 28 5.64 4.89 -11.50
CA ARG A 28 7.07 5.13 -11.43
C ARG A 28 7.43 6.35 -10.58
N PHE A 29 6.84 7.50 -10.86
CA PHE A 29 7.25 8.79 -10.28
C PHE A 29 6.38 9.23 -9.11
N GLY A 30 5.09 8.90 -9.11
CA GLY A 30 4.15 9.22 -8.02
C GLY A 30 4.26 8.22 -6.87
N LEU A 31 4.16 6.93 -7.19
CA LEU A 31 4.20 5.88 -6.20
C LEU A 31 5.63 5.41 -5.86
N ASN A 32 6.59 5.63 -6.75
CA ASN A 32 7.95 5.08 -6.67
C ASN A 32 7.95 3.56 -6.47
N ASN A 33 7.05 2.86 -7.19
CA ASN A 33 6.86 1.42 -7.07
C ASN A 33 7.32 0.72 -8.36
N PRO A 34 8.47 0.00 -8.35
CA PRO A 34 9.03 -0.63 -9.54
C PRO A 34 8.16 -1.79 -10.05
N ALA A 35 7.49 -2.54 -9.17
CA ALA A 35 6.64 -3.66 -9.56
C ALA A 35 5.40 -3.17 -10.34
N LEU A 36 4.68 -2.17 -9.82
CA LEU A 36 3.51 -1.57 -10.50
C LEU A 36 3.91 -0.88 -11.80
N SER A 37 5.06 -0.17 -11.80
CA SER A 37 5.62 0.44 -13.02
C SER A 37 5.97 -0.62 -14.07
N GLY A 38 6.58 -1.74 -13.65
CA GLY A 38 6.89 -2.88 -14.51
C GLY A 38 5.65 -3.53 -15.11
N GLN A 39 4.61 -3.76 -14.33
CA GLN A 39 3.33 -4.32 -14.81
C GLN A 39 2.67 -3.39 -15.84
N SER A 40 2.61 -2.09 -15.57
CA SER A 40 2.07 -1.11 -16.50
C SER A 40 2.83 -1.08 -17.84
N LYS A 41 4.16 -1.10 -17.77
CA LYS A 41 5.04 -1.20 -18.94
C LYS A 41 4.81 -2.49 -19.73
N GLN A 42 4.60 -3.61 -19.04
CA GLN A 42 4.32 -4.90 -19.66
C GLN A 42 3.00 -4.91 -20.40
N CYS A 43 1.91 -4.39 -19.83
CA CYS A 43 0.62 -4.22 -20.52
C CYS A 43 0.77 -3.39 -21.81
N ARG A 44 1.50 -2.27 -21.73
CA ARG A 44 1.76 -1.41 -22.89
C ARG A 44 2.60 -2.12 -23.96
N HIS A 45 3.59 -2.90 -23.57
CA HIS A 45 4.41 -3.68 -24.49
C HIS A 45 3.59 -4.77 -25.18
N GLN A 46 2.80 -5.55 -24.43
CA GLN A 46 1.91 -6.59 -24.97
C GLN A 46 0.92 -6.01 -25.96
N LEU A 47 0.31 -4.86 -25.67
CA LEU A 47 -0.55 -4.14 -26.59
C LEU A 47 0.19 -3.82 -27.90
N CYS A 48 1.39 -3.23 -27.83
CA CYS A 48 2.16 -2.86 -29.02
C CYS A 48 2.57 -4.08 -29.85
N GLU A 49 3.00 -5.17 -29.22
CA GLU A 49 3.40 -6.41 -29.89
C GLU A 49 2.21 -7.08 -30.60
N SER A 50 1.06 -7.18 -29.94
CA SER A 50 -0.13 -7.78 -30.53
C SER A 50 -0.64 -6.98 -31.73
N MET A 51 -0.52 -5.66 -31.68
CA MET A 51 -0.95 -4.79 -32.77
C MET A 51 -0.06 -4.84 -34.03
N LYS A 52 1.10 -5.51 -33.98
CA LYS A 52 1.91 -5.79 -35.18
C LYS A 52 1.22 -6.74 -36.15
N GLY A 53 0.30 -7.59 -35.66
CA GLY A 53 -0.54 -8.46 -36.49
C GLY A 53 -1.65 -7.73 -37.26
N ILE A 54 -1.94 -6.48 -36.92
CA ILE A 54 -2.92 -5.65 -37.64
C ILE A 54 -2.16 -4.69 -38.59
N ASP A 55 -2.48 -4.72 -39.89
CA ASP A 55 -1.79 -3.96 -40.91
C ASP A 55 -1.56 -2.48 -40.53
N PRO A 56 -0.30 -2.07 -40.31
CA PRO A 56 0.02 -0.72 -39.84
C PRO A 56 -0.18 0.35 -40.91
N GLN A 57 0.01 -0.01 -42.20
CA GLN A 57 -0.20 0.93 -43.29
C GLN A 57 -1.68 1.23 -43.44
N ARG A 58 -2.51 0.20 -43.38
CA ARG A 58 -3.96 0.36 -43.47
C ARG A 58 -4.54 1.15 -42.29
N ARG A 59 -4.04 0.96 -41.11
CA ARG A 59 -4.40 1.79 -39.95
C ARG A 59 -4.05 3.25 -40.17
N LEU A 60 -2.84 3.52 -40.66
CA LEU A 60 -2.38 4.89 -40.92
C LEU A 60 -3.20 5.57 -42.05
N LEU A 61 -3.46 4.86 -43.14
CA LEU A 61 -4.22 5.38 -44.28
C LEU A 61 -5.69 5.62 -43.96
N SER A 62 -6.26 4.87 -43.02
CA SER A 62 -7.64 5.05 -42.56
C SER A 62 -7.85 6.27 -41.67
N ARG A 63 -6.75 6.90 -41.19
CA ARG A 63 -6.81 8.06 -40.30
C ARG A 63 -7.34 9.29 -41.04
N ASP A 64 -8.39 9.88 -40.51
CA ASP A 64 -9.00 11.09 -41.01
C ASP A 64 -9.26 12.05 -39.84
N VAL A 65 -8.31 12.96 -39.65
CA VAL A 65 -8.33 13.90 -38.51
C VAL A 65 -9.28 15.07 -38.78
N ASP A 66 -9.36 15.52 -40.03
CA ASP A 66 -10.15 16.68 -40.39
C ASP A 66 -11.63 16.36 -40.53
N GLY A 67 -11.97 15.13 -40.99
CA GLY A 67 -13.33 14.63 -41.06
C GLY A 67 -13.85 13.96 -39.77
N ASP A 68 -13.14 14.08 -38.63
CA ASP A 68 -13.58 13.52 -37.35
C ASP A 68 -14.66 14.39 -36.72
N VAL A 69 -15.91 13.97 -36.85
CA VAL A 69 -17.10 14.66 -36.28
C VAL A 69 -17.07 14.77 -34.73
N GLY A 70 -16.24 13.97 -34.05
CA GLY A 70 -16.08 14.00 -32.61
C GLY A 70 -15.00 14.96 -32.10
N ARG A 71 -14.16 15.52 -33.00
CA ARG A 71 -12.97 16.32 -32.64
C ARG A 71 -13.30 17.56 -31.81
N GLU A 72 -14.37 18.25 -32.12
CA GLU A 72 -14.75 19.51 -31.47
C GLU A 72 -15.80 19.33 -30.36
N LEU A 73 -16.29 18.12 -30.15
CA LEU A 73 -17.24 17.84 -29.11
C LEU A 73 -16.56 17.92 -27.75
N LYS A 74 -16.91 18.93 -26.97
CA LYS A 74 -16.40 19.16 -25.61
C LYS A 74 -17.46 18.78 -24.59
N VAL A 75 -17.05 18.05 -23.57
CA VAL A 75 -17.86 17.79 -22.38
C VAL A 75 -17.27 18.61 -21.24
N GLU A 76 -18.12 19.33 -20.50
CA GLU A 76 -17.70 20.15 -19.39
C GLU A 76 -16.99 19.30 -18.34
N GLY A 77 -15.85 19.77 -17.82
CA GLY A 77 -15.03 19.05 -16.83
C GLY A 77 -14.16 17.91 -17.39
N GLN A 78 -14.26 17.54 -18.67
CA GLN A 78 -13.56 16.39 -19.25
C GLN A 78 -12.02 16.41 -19.06
N LEU A 79 -11.41 17.59 -19.06
CA LEU A 79 -9.95 17.77 -18.94
C LEU A 79 -9.52 18.27 -17.57
N GLN A 80 -10.43 18.42 -16.62
CA GLN A 80 -10.08 18.85 -15.26
C GLN A 80 -9.48 17.68 -14.47
N ARG A 81 -8.33 17.94 -13.84
CA ARG A 81 -7.64 17.00 -12.94
C ARG A 81 -7.15 17.77 -11.73
N GLN A 82 -7.32 17.18 -10.55
CA GLN A 82 -6.96 17.82 -9.28
C GLN A 82 -5.63 17.28 -8.72
N SER A 83 -5.25 16.05 -9.11
CA SER A 83 -4.05 15.38 -8.60
C SER A 83 -3.47 14.42 -9.63
N LEU A 84 -2.24 13.93 -9.39
CA LEU A 84 -1.64 12.86 -10.18
C LEU A 84 -2.42 11.54 -10.07
N GLU A 85 -3.03 11.29 -8.92
CA GLU A 85 -3.89 10.12 -8.70
C GLU A 85 -5.16 10.19 -9.54
N ASP A 86 -5.76 11.38 -9.65
CA ASP A 86 -6.90 11.61 -10.54
C ASP A 86 -6.50 11.44 -12.03
N CYS A 87 -5.28 11.85 -12.41
CA CYS A 87 -4.74 11.57 -13.74
C CYS A 87 -4.61 10.08 -14.01
N PHE A 88 -4.11 9.32 -13.02
CA PHE A 88 -3.98 7.85 -13.08
C PHE A 88 -5.34 7.17 -13.22
N THR A 89 -6.30 7.51 -12.37
CA THR A 89 -7.65 6.94 -12.39
C THR A 89 -8.34 7.19 -13.73
N ALA A 90 -8.25 8.40 -14.24
CA ALA A 90 -8.80 8.73 -15.57
C ALA A 90 -8.06 8.01 -16.71
N ALA A 91 -6.76 7.77 -16.59
CA ALA A 91 -6.00 6.99 -17.55
C ALA A 91 -6.39 5.51 -17.52
N ALA A 92 -6.57 4.91 -16.34
CA ALA A 92 -7.01 3.52 -16.20
C ALA A 92 -8.38 3.28 -16.85
N LYS A 93 -9.34 4.21 -16.66
CA LYS A 93 -10.64 4.17 -17.33
C LYS A 93 -10.52 4.27 -18.84
N ARG A 94 -9.74 5.25 -19.35
CA ARG A 94 -9.52 5.38 -20.80
C ARG A 94 -8.83 4.16 -21.41
N ALA A 95 -7.87 3.56 -20.70
CA ALA A 95 -7.21 2.33 -21.14
C ALA A 95 -8.19 1.18 -21.28
N SER A 96 -9.02 0.93 -20.25
CA SER A 96 -10.00 -0.15 -20.26
C SER A 96 -11.11 0.02 -21.30
N GLU A 97 -11.58 1.26 -21.52
CA GLU A 97 -12.58 1.60 -22.55
C GLU A 97 -12.00 1.41 -23.96
N ALA A 98 -10.78 1.91 -24.21
CA ALA A 98 -10.12 1.77 -25.50
C ALA A 98 -9.77 0.30 -25.80
N LEU A 99 -9.34 -0.47 -24.82
CA LEU A 99 -9.09 -1.92 -24.96
C LEU A 99 -10.37 -2.69 -25.27
N ARG A 100 -11.51 -2.32 -24.67
CA ARG A 100 -12.81 -2.90 -25.02
C ARG A 100 -13.19 -2.60 -26.47
N ALA A 101 -13.06 -1.35 -26.90
CA ALA A 101 -13.34 -0.96 -28.30
C ALA A 101 -12.43 -1.67 -29.29
N LEU A 102 -11.14 -1.88 -28.93
CA LEU A 102 -10.19 -2.66 -29.72
C LEU A 102 -10.64 -4.12 -29.83
N ALA A 103 -10.98 -4.78 -28.72
CA ALA A 103 -11.41 -6.16 -28.72
C ALA A 103 -12.61 -6.37 -29.63
N GLU A 104 -13.66 -5.55 -29.52
CA GLU A 104 -14.86 -5.64 -30.36
C GLU A 104 -14.56 -5.42 -31.85
N SER A 105 -13.74 -4.40 -32.16
CA SER A 105 -13.43 -4.06 -33.56
C SER A 105 -12.52 -5.10 -34.22
N ILE A 106 -11.51 -5.58 -33.49
CA ILE A 106 -10.54 -6.58 -33.98
C ILE A 106 -11.17 -7.97 -34.09
N GLN A 107 -12.22 -8.28 -33.32
CA GLN A 107 -12.93 -9.56 -33.38
C GLN A 107 -13.39 -9.90 -34.81
N THR A 108 -13.69 -8.90 -35.61
CA THR A 108 -14.13 -9.08 -37.00
C THR A 108 -12.98 -9.34 -38.01
N ILE A 109 -11.72 -9.19 -37.56
CA ILE A 109 -10.52 -9.33 -38.38
C ILE A 109 -9.66 -10.52 -37.89
N ASP A 110 -9.36 -10.55 -36.61
CA ASP A 110 -8.50 -11.54 -35.96
C ASP A 110 -8.97 -11.81 -34.51
N PRO A 111 -9.74 -12.89 -34.29
CA PRO A 111 -10.21 -13.26 -32.97
C PRO A 111 -9.10 -13.55 -31.94
N ALA A 112 -7.91 -13.97 -32.38
CA ALA A 112 -6.80 -14.27 -31.48
C ALA A 112 -6.22 -12.97 -30.90
N ILE A 113 -6.03 -11.93 -31.73
CA ILE A 113 -5.59 -10.61 -31.25
C ILE A 113 -6.67 -9.97 -30.37
N SER A 114 -7.95 -10.12 -30.73
CA SER A 114 -9.07 -9.66 -29.91
C SER A 114 -9.01 -10.25 -28.47
N ALA A 115 -8.77 -11.54 -28.34
CA ALA A 115 -8.63 -12.21 -27.05
C ALA A 115 -7.46 -11.63 -26.21
N VAL A 116 -6.37 -11.23 -26.86
CA VAL A 116 -5.26 -10.54 -26.17
C VAL A 116 -5.69 -9.18 -25.65
N MET A 117 -6.48 -8.40 -26.40
CA MET A 117 -7.01 -7.11 -25.92
C MET A 117 -7.87 -7.28 -24.66
N GLU A 118 -8.73 -8.30 -24.64
CA GLU A 118 -9.53 -8.65 -23.46
C GLU A 118 -8.64 -9.02 -22.26
N LYS A 119 -7.60 -9.82 -22.48
CA LYS A 119 -6.66 -10.19 -21.41
C LYS A 119 -5.97 -8.94 -20.83
N ILE A 120 -5.42 -8.07 -21.67
CA ILE A 120 -4.77 -6.83 -21.23
C ILE A 120 -5.77 -5.96 -20.44
N ARG A 121 -7.03 -5.90 -20.86
CA ARG A 121 -8.08 -5.14 -20.17
C ARG A 121 -8.28 -5.60 -18.72
N PHE A 122 -8.30 -6.92 -18.48
CA PHE A 122 -8.38 -7.46 -17.12
C PHE A 122 -7.12 -7.21 -16.30
N GLU A 123 -5.94 -7.25 -16.94
CA GLU A 123 -4.67 -6.88 -16.31
C GLU A 123 -4.68 -5.40 -15.88
N VAL A 124 -5.26 -4.50 -16.69
CA VAL A 124 -5.44 -3.08 -16.36
C VAL A 124 -6.35 -2.89 -15.14
N TYR A 125 -7.45 -3.63 -15.03
CA TYR A 125 -8.32 -3.58 -13.83
C TYR A 125 -7.58 -4.04 -12.58
N ALA A 126 -6.80 -5.11 -12.68
CA ALA A 126 -6.00 -5.59 -11.56
C ALA A 126 -4.93 -4.58 -11.14
N LEU A 127 -4.28 -3.95 -12.12
CA LEU A 127 -3.26 -2.91 -11.90
C LEU A 127 -3.87 -1.65 -11.28
N GLU A 128 -5.03 -1.17 -11.76
CA GLU A 128 -5.77 -0.04 -11.19
C GLU A 128 -6.07 -0.29 -9.71
N LYS A 129 -6.65 -1.45 -9.39
CA LYS A 129 -6.94 -1.83 -8.00
C LYS A 129 -5.68 -1.84 -7.13
N LYS A 130 -4.61 -2.49 -7.59
CA LYS A 130 -3.35 -2.58 -6.82
C LYS A 130 -2.73 -1.20 -6.59
N ALA A 131 -2.64 -0.38 -7.62
CA ALA A 131 -2.03 0.95 -7.51
C ALA A 131 -2.83 1.88 -6.59
N THR A 132 -4.17 1.83 -6.66
CA THR A 132 -5.04 2.62 -5.77
C THR A 132 -4.89 2.17 -4.31
N LEU A 133 -4.90 0.87 -4.04
CA LEU A 133 -4.69 0.35 -2.69
C LEU A 133 -3.32 0.73 -2.14
N PHE A 134 -2.27 0.60 -2.96
CA PHE A 134 -0.91 1.00 -2.59
C PHE A 134 -0.80 2.50 -2.31
N SER A 135 -1.44 3.35 -3.11
CA SER A 135 -1.51 4.80 -2.89
C SER A 135 -2.14 5.12 -1.53
N CYS A 136 -3.29 4.53 -1.23
CA CYS A 136 -3.97 4.72 0.05
C CYS A 136 -3.10 4.32 1.25
N SER A 137 -2.45 3.15 1.18
CA SER A 137 -1.56 2.67 2.25
C SER A 137 -0.32 3.56 2.40
N LYS A 138 0.31 3.94 1.29
CA LYS A 138 1.49 4.80 1.27
C LYS A 138 1.23 6.14 1.95
N HIS A 139 0.13 6.83 1.62
CA HIS A 139 -0.23 8.12 2.23
C HIS A 139 -0.40 8.04 3.75
N LYS A 140 -0.93 6.92 4.26
CA LYS A 140 -1.09 6.71 5.70
C LYS A 140 0.23 6.39 6.39
N LEU A 141 1.14 5.66 5.73
CA LEU A 141 2.37 5.15 6.33
C LEU A 141 3.55 6.13 6.25
N GLU A 142 3.66 6.92 5.18
CA GLU A 142 4.85 7.73 4.89
C GLU A 142 5.23 8.76 5.97
N ASN A 143 4.25 9.19 6.78
CA ASN A 143 4.44 10.16 7.85
C ASN A 143 4.61 9.51 9.23
N ILE A 144 4.52 8.18 9.34
CA ILE A 144 4.72 7.49 10.61
C ILE A 144 6.21 7.55 11.00
N ARG A 145 6.45 7.95 12.25
CA ARG A 145 7.76 7.94 12.91
C ARG A 145 7.69 7.18 14.21
N LEU A 146 6.69 7.49 15.03
CA LEU A 146 6.46 6.85 16.31
C LEU A 146 5.20 5.98 16.25
N TYR A 147 5.40 4.67 16.28
CA TYR A 147 4.37 3.65 16.29
C TYR A 147 4.34 3.01 17.68
N VAL A 148 3.23 3.07 18.40
CA VAL A 148 3.16 2.58 19.79
C VAL A 148 2.28 1.34 19.88
N LEU A 149 2.80 0.28 20.54
CA LEU A 149 2.06 -0.93 20.85
C LEU A 149 1.35 -0.78 22.20
N ILE A 150 0.03 -0.87 22.18
CA ILE A 150 -0.83 -0.88 23.38
C ILE A 150 -1.19 -2.34 23.71
N ASN A 151 -0.59 -2.86 24.75
CA ASN A 151 -0.89 -4.21 25.22
C ASN A 151 -2.14 -4.20 26.11
N ALA A 152 -3.07 -5.10 25.83
CA ALA A 152 -4.20 -5.39 26.71
C ALA A 152 -4.15 -6.87 27.11
N THR A 153 -4.25 -7.14 28.39
CA THR A 153 -4.37 -8.49 28.95
C THR A 153 -5.83 -8.78 29.28
N ASP A 154 -6.15 -10.01 29.62
CA ASP A 154 -7.46 -10.44 30.10
C ASP A 154 -7.92 -9.71 31.38
N GLN A 155 -6.95 -9.20 32.17
CA GLN A 155 -7.18 -8.43 33.40
C GLN A 155 -7.19 -6.90 33.13
N ALA A 156 -6.83 -6.45 31.94
CA ALA A 156 -6.74 -5.02 31.64
C ALA A 156 -8.14 -4.39 31.60
N ASN A 157 -8.30 -3.32 32.37
CA ASN A 157 -9.50 -2.49 32.29
C ASN A 157 -9.54 -1.74 30.95
N GLU A 158 -10.64 -1.81 30.22
CA GLU A 158 -10.86 -1.11 28.97
C GLU A 158 -10.52 0.39 29.08
N CYS A 159 -10.91 1.05 30.18
CA CYS A 159 -10.62 2.48 30.40
C CYS A 159 -9.12 2.76 30.50
N GLU A 160 -8.33 1.85 31.08
CA GLU A 160 -6.86 2.00 31.18
C GLU A 160 -6.21 1.86 29.79
N VAL A 161 -6.64 0.89 29.00
CA VAL A 161 -6.14 0.69 27.62
C VAL A 161 -6.44 1.89 26.74
N LEU A 162 -7.67 2.39 26.75
CA LEU A 162 -8.08 3.56 25.98
C LEU A 162 -7.46 4.85 26.54
N GLY A 163 -7.29 4.98 27.84
CA GLY A 163 -6.60 6.11 28.48
C GLY A 163 -5.13 6.18 28.09
N LEU A 164 -4.43 5.03 28.05
CA LEU A 164 -3.05 4.95 27.54
C LEU A 164 -2.97 5.31 26.06
N ALA A 165 -3.89 4.78 25.23
CA ALA A 165 -3.97 5.11 23.82
C ALA A 165 -4.15 6.63 23.62
N GLN A 166 -5.09 7.25 24.34
CA GLN A 166 -5.32 8.69 24.30
C GLN A 166 -4.07 9.49 24.72
N THR A 167 -3.37 9.05 25.75
CA THR A 167 -2.12 9.65 26.22
C THR A 167 -1.04 9.61 25.13
N CYS A 168 -0.87 8.46 24.45
CA CYS A 168 0.10 8.31 23.36
C CYS A 168 -0.23 9.23 22.18
N ILE A 169 -1.51 9.31 21.79
CA ILE A 169 -1.99 10.20 20.73
C ILE A 169 -1.64 11.65 21.03
N GLN A 170 -1.98 12.14 22.21
CA GLN A 170 -1.75 13.52 22.63
C GLN A 170 -0.26 13.89 22.73
N ASN A 171 0.62 12.90 22.82
CA ASN A 171 2.06 13.09 22.96
C ASN A 171 2.89 12.61 21.76
N GLY A 172 2.25 12.53 20.57
CA GLY A 172 2.94 12.46 19.29
C GLY A 172 3.09 11.07 18.67
N ALA A 173 2.31 10.08 19.12
CA ALA A 173 2.19 8.83 18.38
C ALA A 173 1.52 9.06 17.02
N ASP A 174 2.07 8.51 15.95
CA ASP A 174 1.53 8.58 14.58
C ASP A 174 0.68 7.35 14.24
N ALA A 175 0.98 6.23 14.89
CA ALA A 175 0.23 4.99 14.76
C ALA A 175 0.14 4.29 16.10
N LEU A 176 -0.98 3.61 16.33
CA LEU A 176 -1.16 2.73 17.49
C LEU A 176 -1.52 1.32 17.03
N GLN A 177 -0.97 0.32 17.73
CA GLN A 177 -1.34 -1.08 17.56
C GLN A 177 -1.97 -1.63 18.84
N LEU A 178 -3.20 -2.12 18.72
CA LEU A 178 -3.85 -2.86 19.79
C LEU A 178 -3.38 -4.33 19.77
N ARG A 179 -2.66 -4.74 20.80
CA ARG A 179 -2.20 -6.12 21.00
C ARG A 179 -2.86 -6.69 22.24
N ALA A 180 -3.95 -7.42 22.05
CA ALA A 180 -4.78 -7.96 23.11
C ALA A 180 -4.79 -9.49 23.05
N LYS A 181 -3.81 -10.12 23.70
CA LYS A 181 -3.72 -11.58 23.83
C LYS A 181 -4.45 -12.02 25.10
N GLY A 182 -5.40 -12.94 24.96
CA GLY A 182 -6.18 -13.49 26.06
C GLY A 182 -7.62 -12.98 26.18
N LEU A 183 -8.00 -11.89 25.52
CA LEU A 183 -9.38 -11.46 25.46
C LEU A 183 -10.23 -12.40 24.59
N CYS A 184 -11.46 -12.70 25.03
CA CYS A 184 -12.41 -13.38 24.15
C CYS A 184 -12.82 -12.47 22.98
N ASP A 185 -13.24 -13.07 21.86
CA ASP A 185 -13.52 -12.36 20.60
C ASP A 185 -14.51 -11.20 20.76
N ARG A 186 -15.56 -11.36 21.55
CA ARG A 186 -16.55 -10.31 21.81
C ARG A 186 -15.93 -9.09 22.50
N SER A 187 -15.12 -9.33 23.53
CA SER A 187 -14.45 -8.27 24.29
C SER A 187 -13.40 -7.59 23.43
N LEU A 188 -12.63 -8.37 22.69
CA LEU A 188 -11.61 -7.85 21.76
C LEU A 188 -12.25 -6.96 20.67
N LEU A 189 -13.34 -7.40 20.05
CA LEU A 189 -14.03 -6.61 19.03
C LEU A 189 -14.60 -5.31 19.59
N ASN A 190 -15.20 -5.33 20.78
CA ASN A 190 -15.73 -4.14 21.44
C ASN A 190 -14.60 -3.14 21.75
N LEU A 191 -13.51 -3.60 22.31
CA LEU A 191 -12.33 -2.78 22.58
C LEU A 191 -11.72 -2.22 21.28
N ALA A 192 -11.56 -3.07 20.26
CA ALA A 192 -11.02 -2.67 18.95
C ALA A 192 -11.84 -1.57 18.28
N ARG A 193 -13.17 -1.64 18.33
CA ARG A 193 -14.05 -0.59 17.79
C ARG A 193 -13.85 0.75 18.48
N LYS A 194 -13.74 0.77 19.80
CA LYS A 194 -13.50 2.01 20.57
C LYS A 194 -12.10 2.55 20.32
N PHE A 195 -11.10 1.66 20.30
CA PHE A 195 -9.73 2.01 19.96
C PHE A 195 -9.60 2.60 18.56
N THR A 196 -10.20 1.98 17.57
CA THR A 196 -10.20 2.48 16.18
C THR A 196 -10.91 3.83 16.06
N ALA A 197 -12.07 3.98 16.71
CA ALA A 197 -12.79 5.26 16.72
C ALA A 197 -11.95 6.37 17.34
N LEU A 198 -11.20 6.08 18.41
CA LEU A 198 -10.28 7.01 19.06
C LEU A 198 -9.14 7.44 18.11
N CYS A 199 -8.49 6.48 17.45
CA CYS A 199 -7.43 6.77 16.47
C CYS A 199 -7.95 7.60 15.29
N LYS A 200 -9.11 7.21 14.74
CA LYS A 200 -9.76 7.89 13.63
C LYS A 200 -10.11 9.35 13.96
N ALA A 201 -10.64 9.60 15.15
CA ALA A 201 -10.95 10.96 15.62
C ALA A 201 -9.69 11.84 15.73
N ALA A 202 -8.54 11.23 16.00
CA ALA A 202 -7.25 11.92 16.10
C ALA A 202 -6.47 11.99 14.76
N GLY A 203 -6.96 11.33 13.71
CA GLY A 203 -6.29 11.29 12.41
C GLY A 203 -5.01 10.46 12.39
N ILE A 204 -4.86 9.48 13.28
CA ILE A 204 -3.70 8.58 13.34
C ILE A 204 -4.06 7.15 12.91
N VAL A 205 -3.05 6.39 12.52
CA VAL A 205 -3.24 5.03 12.00
C VAL A 205 -3.53 4.03 13.14
N SER A 206 -4.62 3.27 12.97
CA SER A 206 -5.03 2.20 13.88
C SER A 206 -4.69 0.82 13.30
N ILE A 207 -3.95 0.00 14.06
CA ILE A 207 -3.56 -1.35 13.66
C ILE A 207 -4.03 -2.36 14.71
N ILE A 208 -4.56 -3.51 14.27
CA ILE A 208 -4.87 -4.65 15.13
C ILE A 208 -3.78 -5.71 14.97
N ASN A 209 -3.33 -6.28 16.08
CA ASN A 209 -2.31 -7.33 16.07
C ASN A 209 -2.94 -8.71 15.78
N ASP A 210 -2.38 -9.49 14.85
CA ASP A 210 -2.69 -10.89 14.48
C ASP A 210 -4.11 -11.13 13.91
N ARG A 211 -5.12 -10.43 14.35
CA ARG A 211 -6.54 -10.70 14.09
C ARG A 211 -7.10 -9.82 12.94
N ALA A 212 -6.92 -10.29 11.69
CA ALA A 212 -7.43 -9.58 10.51
C ALA A 212 -8.97 -9.52 10.46
N ASP A 213 -9.66 -10.49 11.01
CA ASP A 213 -11.11 -10.50 11.17
C ASP A 213 -11.59 -9.36 12.10
N ILE A 214 -10.91 -9.17 13.22
CA ILE A 214 -11.18 -8.07 14.16
C ILE A 214 -10.84 -6.72 13.53
N ALA A 215 -9.72 -6.63 12.79
CA ALA A 215 -9.35 -5.41 12.07
C ALA A 215 -10.45 -5.01 11.07
N ALA A 216 -10.94 -5.96 10.29
CA ALA A 216 -12.02 -5.74 9.31
C ALA A 216 -13.34 -5.34 10.00
N LEU A 217 -13.73 -6.02 11.09
CA LEU A 217 -15.01 -5.79 11.80
C LEU A 217 -15.01 -4.53 12.67
N SER A 218 -13.84 -3.97 12.97
CA SER A 218 -13.68 -2.73 13.76
C SER A 218 -13.36 -1.50 12.91
N ASP A 219 -13.32 -1.62 11.57
CA ASP A 219 -12.90 -0.56 10.64
C ASP A 219 -11.50 0.00 10.95
N ALA A 220 -10.60 -0.85 11.47
CA ALA A 220 -9.21 -0.47 11.69
C ALA A 220 -8.50 -0.19 10.35
N ASP A 221 -7.54 0.73 10.36
CA ASP A 221 -6.76 1.03 9.15
C ASP A 221 -5.94 -0.16 8.68
N GLY A 222 -5.54 -1.06 9.60
CA GLY A 222 -4.75 -2.21 9.21
C GLY A 222 -4.63 -3.30 10.27
N VAL A 223 -3.88 -4.33 9.88
CA VAL A 223 -3.49 -5.47 10.72
C VAL A 223 -1.98 -5.68 10.64
N HIS A 224 -1.37 -6.10 11.73
CA HIS A 224 0.02 -6.55 11.77
C HIS A 224 0.06 -8.04 12.07
N LEU A 225 0.67 -8.82 11.18
CA LEU A 225 0.73 -10.27 11.22
C LEU A 225 2.15 -10.76 11.53
N GLY A 226 2.27 -11.85 12.24
CA GLY A 226 3.51 -12.60 12.39
C GLY A 226 3.67 -13.62 11.25
N GLN A 227 4.67 -14.51 11.40
CA GLN A 227 5.02 -15.51 10.38
C GLN A 227 4.08 -16.72 10.38
N GLU A 228 3.34 -16.94 11.47
CA GLU A 228 2.46 -18.10 11.65
C GLU A 228 0.96 -17.76 11.47
N GLU A 229 0.65 -16.48 11.23
CA GLU A 229 -0.72 -16.02 11.02
C GLU A 229 -1.17 -16.22 9.57
N ILE A 230 -2.40 -15.82 9.28
CA ILE A 230 -2.97 -15.93 7.93
C ILE A 230 -2.14 -15.10 6.92
N PRO A 231 -2.06 -15.55 5.65
CA PRO A 231 -1.30 -14.81 4.64
C PRO A 231 -1.93 -13.44 4.31
N VAL A 232 -1.11 -12.51 3.80
CA VAL A 232 -1.53 -11.17 3.40
C VAL A 232 -2.76 -11.18 2.50
N SER A 233 -2.80 -12.09 1.53
CA SER A 233 -3.94 -12.24 0.61
C SER A 233 -5.23 -12.63 1.34
N GLY A 234 -5.14 -13.50 2.35
CA GLY A 234 -6.26 -13.88 3.20
C GLY A 234 -6.77 -12.72 4.06
N ALA A 235 -5.85 -11.94 4.67
CA ALA A 235 -6.22 -10.76 5.43
C ALA A 235 -6.98 -9.73 4.59
N ARG A 236 -6.51 -9.49 3.36
CA ARG A 236 -7.17 -8.55 2.43
C ARG A 236 -8.54 -9.01 1.96
N GLN A 237 -8.82 -10.32 1.93
CA GLN A 237 -10.13 -10.86 1.56
C GLN A 237 -11.19 -10.64 2.64
N LEU A 238 -10.78 -10.51 3.90
CA LEU A 238 -11.71 -10.29 5.01
C LEU A 238 -12.22 -8.85 5.09
N ALA A 239 -11.48 -7.89 4.55
CA ALA A 239 -11.84 -6.47 4.67
C ALA A 239 -12.68 -5.99 3.48
N HIS A 240 -13.68 -5.16 3.76
CA HIS A 240 -14.50 -4.47 2.76
C HIS A 240 -13.97 -3.06 2.43
N HIS A 241 -12.83 -2.69 2.99
CA HIS A 241 -12.13 -1.41 2.78
C HIS A 241 -10.63 -1.68 2.53
N PRO A 242 -9.86 -0.70 2.04
CA PRO A 242 -8.42 -0.81 1.94
C PRO A 242 -7.80 -1.09 3.31
N LEU A 243 -7.25 -2.29 3.50
CA LEU A 243 -6.61 -2.72 4.75
C LEU A 243 -5.10 -2.68 4.60
N ILE A 244 -4.43 -1.92 5.44
CA ILE A 244 -2.97 -1.94 5.57
C ILE A 244 -2.56 -3.27 6.20
N VAL A 245 -1.66 -4.00 5.58
CA VAL A 245 -1.16 -5.27 6.11
C VAL A 245 0.34 -5.17 6.35
N GLY A 246 0.73 -5.27 7.61
CA GLY A 246 2.13 -5.34 8.04
C GLY A 246 2.55 -6.75 8.37
N LEU A 247 3.83 -7.08 8.12
CA LEU A 247 4.43 -8.37 8.48
C LEU A 247 5.66 -8.18 9.38
N SER A 248 5.78 -9.03 10.40
CA SER A 248 7.02 -9.16 11.19
C SER A 248 8.08 -9.89 10.37
N THR A 249 9.34 -9.42 10.37
CA THR A 249 10.47 -10.09 9.73
C THR A 249 11.70 -10.10 10.63
N HIS A 250 12.42 -11.23 10.62
CA HIS A 250 13.53 -11.50 11.53
C HIS A 250 14.86 -11.80 10.79
N ASN A 251 14.79 -12.03 9.49
CA ASN A 251 15.92 -12.33 8.62
C ASN A 251 15.60 -11.98 7.16
N LEU A 252 16.61 -12.02 6.28
CA LEU A 252 16.48 -11.63 4.87
C LEU A 252 15.55 -12.55 4.06
N ASN A 253 15.40 -13.82 4.43
CA ASN A 253 14.49 -14.73 3.73
C ASN A 253 13.04 -14.37 4.02
N GLU A 254 12.70 -14.10 5.27
CA GLU A 254 11.36 -13.62 5.66
C GLU A 254 11.07 -12.24 5.04
N LEU A 255 12.10 -11.37 4.97
CA LEU A 255 11.98 -10.08 4.31
C LEU A 255 11.60 -10.22 2.83
N GLN A 256 12.28 -11.11 2.09
CA GLN A 256 11.96 -11.34 0.68
C GLN A 256 10.55 -11.90 0.50
N GLN A 257 10.16 -12.87 1.33
CA GLN A 257 8.80 -13.41 1.31
C GLN A 257 7.74 -12.34 1.62
N ALA A 258 8.03 -11.42 2.55
CA ALA A 258 7.15 -10.31 2.87
C ALA A 258 6.96 -9.36 1.67
N ILE A 259 8.05 -9.01 0.98
CA ILE A 259 8.01 -8.20 -0.24
C ILE A 259 7.17 -8.90 -1.33
N ASP A 260 7.41 -10.20 -1.55
CA ASP A 260 6.71 -11.00 -2.57
C ASP A 260 5.21 -11.18 -2.26
N SER A 261 4.81 -11.01 -1.00
CA SER A 261 3.41 -11.12 -0.57
C SER A 261 2.57 -9.87 -0.82
N ASP A 262 3.14 -8.79 -1.35
CA ASP A 262 2.48 -7.48 -1.52
C ASP A 262 2.04 -6.87 -0.16
N CYS A 263 2.80 -7.04 0.94
CA CYS A 263 2.51 -6.36 2.20
C CYS A 263 2.77 -4.85 2.08
N ASP A 264 2.10 -4.04 2.92
CA ASP A 264 2.24 -2.58 2.88
C ASP A 264 3.43 -2.09 3.68
N TYR A 265 3.78 -2.81 4.76
CA TYR A 265 4.96 -2.51 5.57
C TYR A 265 5.50 -3.74 6.28
N VAL A 266 6.75 -3.64 6.74
CA VAL A 266 7.40 -4.68 7.53
C VAL A 266 7.86 -4.15 8.88
N GLY A 267 7.78 -5.02 9.89
CA GLY A 267 8.41 -4.83 11.19
C GLY A 267 9.76 -5.52 11.20
N LEU A 268 10.84 -4.76 11.30
CA LEU A 268 12.23 -5.27 11.34
C LEU A 268 12.66 -5.51 12.78
N GLY A 269 12.90 -6.74 13.16
CA GLY A 269 13.36 -7.00 14.53
C GLY A 269 13.22 -8.45 15.00
N PRO A 270 13.54 -8.69 16.29
CA PRO A 270 13.84 -7.68 17.30
C PRO A 270 15.23 -7.05 17.15
N ALA A 271 15.30 -5.70 17.20
CA ALA A 271 16.56 -4.97 17.11
C ALA A 271 17.44 -5.19 18.34
N PHE A 272 16.82 -5.23 19.51
CA PHE A 272 17.46 -5.44 20.81
C PHE A 272 16.65 -6.44 21.64
N ALA A 273 17.29 -7.03 22.68
CA ALA A 273 16.59 -7.87 23.62
C ALA A 273 15.43 -7.09 24.31
N SER A 274 14.30 -7.75 24.49
CA SER A 274 13.11 -7.14 25.06
C SER A 274 12.46 -8.04 26.09
N PRO A 275 12.04 -7.50 27.25
CA PRO A 275 11.33 -8.28 28.26
C PRO A 275 9.95 -8.78 27.78
N THR A 276 9.37 -8.16 26.79
CA THR A 276 8.04 -8.52 26.23
C THR A 276 8.06 -9.84 25.45
N LYS A 277 9.20 -10.19 24.85
CA LYS A 277 9.41 -11.43 24.09
C LYS A 277 10.82 -11.99 24.34
N PRO A 278 11.12 -12.48 25.57
CA PRO A 278 12.47 -12.88 25.96
C PRO A 278 13.01 -14.11 25.22
N HIS A 279 12.13 -14.89 24.58
CA HIS A 279 12.48 -16.12 23.86
C HIS A 279 12.83 -15.91 22.37
N LEU A 280 12.65 -14.70 21.83
CA LEU A 280 13.02 -14.42 20.44
C LEU A 280 14.53 -14.16 20.35
N ASN A 281 15.17 -14.83 19.40
CA ASN A 281 16.53 -14.49 19.00
C ASN A 281 16.55 -13.05 18.49
N VAL A 282 17.51 -12.26 18.95
CA VAL A 282 17.69 -10.88 18.51
C VAL A 282 18.22 -10.90 17.09
N SER A 283 17.46 -10.34 16.15
CA SER A 283 17.90 -10.20 14.74
C SER A 283 19.04 -9.17 14.63
N GLY A 284 19.06 -8.18 15.51
CA GLY A 284 20.13 -7.20 15.63
C GLY A 284 20.05 -6.05 14.63
N ILE A 285 20.97 -5.10 14.81
CA ILE A 285 21.10 -3.92 13.93
C ILE A 285 21.61 -4.33 12.55
N ASP A 286 22.50 -5.32 12.47
CA ASP A 286 23.12 -5.79 11.22
C ASP A 286 22.06 -6.31 10.22
N TYR A 287 21.03 -7.01 10.71
CA TYR A 287 19.89 -7.40 9.87
C TYR A 287 19.14 -6.17 9.34
N ILE A 288 18.87 -5.19 10.21
CA ILE A 288 18.13 -3.98 9.86
C ILE A 288 18.90 -3.16 8.82
N GLU A 289 20.21 -3.01 8.98
CA GLU A 289 21.08 -2.30 8.05
C GLU A 289 21.05 -2.93 6.64
N GLN A 290 21.07 -4.27 6.56
CA GLN A 290 20.96 -5.00 5.30
C GLN A 290 19.55 -4.91 4.68
N ALA A 291 18.50 -4.88 5.51
CA ALA A 291 17.12 -4.86 5.07
C ALA A 291 16.68 -3.51 4.45
N ILE A 292 17.16 -2.39 4.99
CA ILE A 292 16.73 -1.04 4.58
C ILE A 292 16.91 -0.78 3.07
N PRO A 293 18.09 -0.98 2.44
CA PRO A 293 18.26 -0.72 1.02
C PRO A 293 17.38 -1.62 0.15
N ILE A 294 17.10 -2.85 0.55
CA ILE A 294 16.20 -3.77 -0.16
C ILE A 294 14.78 -3.24 -0.13
N LEU A 295 14.32 -2.76 1.03
CA LEU A 295 12.98 -2.19 1.20
C LEU A 295 12.81 -0.85 0.47
N GLU A 296 13.82 0.01 0.49
CA GLU A 296 13.80 1.26 -0.26
C GLU A 296 13.70 0.99 -1.77
N GLN A 297 14.43 0.00 -2.28
CA GLN A 297 14.33 -0.43 -3.68
C GLN A 297 12.96 -1.03 -4.00
N ALA A 298 12.37 -1.80 -3.09
CA ALA A 298 11.03 -2.39 -3.25
C ALA A 298 9.89 -1.37 -3.04
N GLY A 299 10.17 -0.20 -2.44
CA GLY A 299 9.16 0.81 -2.09
C GLY A 299 8.25 0.38 -0.93
N VAL A 300 8.72 -0.52 -0.04
CA VAL A 300 7.97 -1.03 1.11
C VAL A 300 8.35 -0.24 2.37
N PHE A 301 7.32 0.26 3.09
CA PHE A 301 7.54 0.97 4.34
C PHE A 301 8.02 0.01 5.44
N HIS A 302 8.81 0.52 6.39
CA HIS A 302 9.34 -0.31 7.47
C HIS A 302 9.38 0.42 8.81
N VAL A 303 9.25 -0.35 9.88
CA VAL A 303 9.43 0.09 11.27
C VAL A 303 10.40 -0.84 11.99
N ALA A 304 11.41 -0.30 12.67
CA ALA A 304 12.25 -1.12 13.54
C ALA A 304 11.56 -1.37 14.89
N ILE A 305 11.62 -2.61 15.38
CA ILE A 305 10.94 -3.04 16.60
C ILE A 305 11.83 -3.92 17.46
N GLY A 306 11.51 -4.03 18.74
CA GLY A 306 12.15 -4.90 19.72
C GLY A 306 13.20 -4.18 20.56
N GLY A 307 12.88 -3.99 21.84
CA GLY A 307 13.77 -3.39 22.85
C GLY A 307 14.18 -1.93 22.60
N VAL A 308 13.53 -1.24 21.66
CA VAL A 308 13.83 0.17 21.34
C VAL A 308 13.43 1.08 22.48
N ASN A 309 14.34 2.00 22.83
CA ASN A 309 14.17 3.00 23.89
C ASN A 309 14.96 4.28 23.54
N PRO A 310 14.81 5.39 24.29
CA PRO A 310 15.50 6.65 23.99
C PRO A 310 17.04 6.59 23.98
N GLN A 311 17.64 5.60 24.65
CA GLN A 311 19.09 5.44 24.75
C GLN A 311 19.69 4.75 23.52
N ASN A 312 19.02 3.74 22.99
CA ASN A 312 19.50 2.96 21.85
C ASN A 312 18.95 3.40 20.48
N LEU A 313 17.93 4.28 20.47
CA LEU A 313 17.37 4.85 19.24
C LEU A 313 18.43 5.46 18.31
N PRO A 314 19.46 6.22 18.78
CA PRO A 314 20.46 6.77 17.90
C PRO A 314 21.25 5.74 17.06
N SER A 315 21.41 4.51 17.56
CA SER A 315 22.08 3.45 16.79
C SER A 315 21.23 2.94 15.61
N LEU A 316 19.91 2.93 15.75
CA LEU A 316 18.99 2.63 14.64
C LEU A 316 18.94 3.75 13.60
N GLN A 317 18.99 5.01 14.05
CA GLN A 317 18.99 6.17 13.16
C GLN A 317 20.26 6.20 12.29
N LYS A 318 21.40 5.78 12.82
CA LYS A 318 22.68 5.69 12.07
C LYS A 318 22.62 4.73 10.89
N VAL A 319 21.82 3.67 10.99
CA VAL A 319 21.64 2.70 9.89
C VAL A 319 20.42 3.04 9.00
N GLY A 320 19.84 4.25 9.14
CA GLY A 320 18.80 4.75 8.24
C GLY A 320 17.36 4.49 8.69
N VAL A 321 17.13 3.98 9.92
CA VAL A 321 15.77 3.80 10.45
C VAL A 321 15.09 5.15 10.68
N LYS A 322 13.94 5.36 10.04
CA LYS A 322 13.13 6.58 10.12
C LYS A 322 11.91 6.43 11.02
N ALA A 323 11.44 5.20 11.24
CA ALA A 323 10.26 4.89 12.04
C ALA A 323 10.52 3.71 12.99
N VAL A 324 10.01 3.79 14.19
CA VAL A 324 10.15 2.74 15.20
C VAL A 324 8.82 2.34 15.82
N ALA A 325 8.68 1.05 16.12
CA ALA A 325 7.55 0.52 16.87
C ALA A 325 7.98 0.21 18.32
N ILE A 326 7.27 0.77 19.27
CA ILE A 326 7.67 0.76 20.71
C ILE A 326 6.52 0.23 21.57
N GLY A 327 6.83 -0.73 22.40
CA GLY A 327 5.90 -1.29 23.39
C GLY A 327 6.26 -0.85 24.82
N SER A 328 7.02 -1.69 25.51
CA SER A 328 7.31 -1.56 26.95
C SER A 328 7.97 -0.24 27.38
N ALA A 329 8.78 0.38 26.52
CA ALA A 329 9.41 1.66 26.83
C ALA A 329 8.39 2.83 26.93
N VAL A 330 7.17 2.65 26.46
CA VAL A 330 6.04 3.58 26.62
C VAL A 330 5.01 2.98 27.58
N SER A 331 4.44 1.81 27.27
CA SER A 331 3.33 1.21 28.04
C SER A 331 3.75 0.74 29.45
N GLY A 332 5.02 0.44 29.64
CA GLY A 332 5.59 0.06 30.95
C GLY A 332 6.33 1.20 31.69
N SER A 333 6.26 2.41 31.15
CA SER A 333 6.89 3.60 31.75
C SER A 333 6.03 4.17 32.88
N GLU A 334 6.66 4.71 33.92
CA GLU A 334 5.97 5.50 34.98
C GLU A 334 5.29 6.75 34.39
N ASN A 335 5.81 7.28 33.27
CA ASN A 335 5.24 8.44 32.59
C ASN A 335 5.18 8.21 31.06
N PRO A 336 4.14 7.51 30.55
CA PRO A 336 3.97 7.24 29.13
C PRO A 336 3.94 8.49 28.24
N ALA A 337 3.35 9.58 28.72
CA ALA A 337 3.28 10.87 28.02
C ALA A 337 4.69 11.42 27.73
N ASN A 338 5.54 11.48 28.75
CA ASN A 338 6.90 11.97 28.58
C ASN A 338 7.75 11.03 27.70
N SER A 339 7.55 9.73 27.82
CA SER A 339 8.23 8.72 26.98
C SER A 339 7.89 8.90 25.50
N CYS A 340 6.60 9.03 25.14
CA CYS A 340 6.17 9.31 23.78
C CYS A 340 6.77 10.61 23.25
N LYS A 341 6.64 11.71 23.99
CA LYS A 341 7.13 13.03 23.59
C LYS A 341 8.64 13.03 23.35
N THR A 342 9.41 12.42 24.26
CA THR A 342 10.88 12.33 24.14
C THR A 342 11.29 11.53 22.90
N LEU A 343 10.64 10.39 22.64
CA LEU A 343 10.91 9.55 21.48
C LEU A 343 10.55 10.27 20.18
N LYS A 344 9.39 10.93 20.14
CA LYS A 344 8.95 11.69 18.96
C LYS A 344 9.93 12.81 18.61
N ILE A 345 10.36 13.59 19.59
CA ILE A 345 11.35 14.68 19.39
C ILE A 345 12.66 14.11 18.83
N LYS A 346 13.18 13.03 19.40
CA LYS A 346 14.42 12.39 18.92
C LYS A 346 14.29 11.86 17.49
N LEU A 347 13.12 11.34 17.11
CA LEU A 347 12.85 10.85 15.76
C LEU A 347 12.78 11.99 14.72
N LEU A 348 12.24 13.14 15.10
CA LEU A 348 12.15 14.30 14.20
C LEU A 348 13.51 15.01 14.02
N ASN A 349 14.28 15.18 15.10
CA ASN A 349 15.59 15.85 15.04
C ASN A 349 16.65 15.10 14.21
N ALA A 350 16.45 13.83 13.92
CA ALA A 350 17.38 13.06 13.09
C ALA A 350 17.08 13.17 11.58
N LEU A 351 16.04 13.91 11.22
CA LEU A 351 15.64 14.15 9.83
C LEU A 351 16.10 15.52 9.31
N GLU A 352 16.57 16.38 10.25
CA GLU A 352 17.25 17.65 9.97
C GLU A 352 18.77 17.44 9.82
#